data_a410407c463b77b9f53284080bb78e0e
#
_entry.id   a410407c463b77b9f53284080bb78e0e
#
_cell.length_a   1.000
_cell.length_b   1.000
_cell.length_c   1.000
_cell.angle_alpha   90.00
_cell.angle_beta   90.00
_cell.angle_gamma   90.00
#
_symmetry.space_group_name_H-M   'P 1'
#
loop_
_entity.id
_entity.type
_entity.pdbx_description
1 polymer ?
#
loop_
_entity_poly.entity_id
_entity_poly.type
_entity_poly.pdbx_seq_one_letter_code
_entity_poly.pdbx_strand_id
1 'polypeptide(L)'
;MKPQALLTRKVFARTLMSVALVAAYSSASALDLPQFTWNPAGAGLTGTTFTADNIIVSDFATVTFTSGTTFHEEGYLGVSSFQLSGKDIVAGGLNSTFSLYFHFTGDGVVNGAFSSLNYQLFGTNAVPTFGPGGTISGAGAPVQLASGSLISGSTGTINGLPGAGATVTFNAAASPFYVTPPSATFYNMALTSFINAEGTVTNTANGFMIDNGGGSVHFAAPIPEPETYALMMAGLGVVGFMARRRKAA
;
A
#
# COMPACT_ATOMS: atom_id res chain seq x y z
N MET A 1 -34.43 56.07 13.12
CA MET A 1 -33.07 55.55 13.39
C MET A 1 -33.13 54.14 13.92
N LYS A 2 -32.75 53.17 13.15
CA LYS A 2 -32.17 51.82 13.44
C LYS A 2 -32.40 50.90 12.28
N PRO A 3 -31.39 50.68 11.43
CA PRO A 3 -31.13 49.29 11.02
C PRO A 3 -29.64 48.99 10.78
N GLN A 4 -28.71 49.51 11.58
CA GLN A 4 -27.27 49.16 11.37
C GLN A 4 -26.77 47.97 12.19
N ALA A 5 -27.48 47.53 13.22
CA ALA A 5 -27.03 46.45 14.09
C ALA A 5 -27.24 45.00 13.53
N LEU A 6 -28.10 44.83 12.50
CA LEU A 6 -28.39 43.52 11.94
C LEU A 6 -27.41 43.08 10.84
N LEU A 7 -26.77 44.03 10.17
CA LEU A 7 -25.83 43.69 9.10
C LEU A 7 -24.49 43.18 9.62
N THR A 8 -24.01 43.70 10.73
CA THR A 8 -22.72 43.33 11.33
C THR A 8 -22.71 41.88 11.87
N ARG A 9 -23.85 41.40 12.39
CA ARG A 9 -23.91 39.98 12.90
C ARG A 9 -23.89 38.94 11.81
N LYS A 10 -24.43 39.20 10.64
CA LYS A 10 -24.44 38.24 9.51
C LYS A 10 -23.11 38.17 8.79
N VAL A 11 -22.36 39.26 8.75
CA VAL A 11 -21.02 39.31 8.16
C VAL A 11 -20.03 38.61 9.06
N PHE A 12 -20.10 38.81 10.38
CA PHE A 12 -19.20 38.12 11.35
C PHE A 12 -19.39 36.59 11.38
N ALA A 13 -20.63 36.11 11.27
CA ALA A 13 -20.92 34.68 11.23
C ALA A 13 -20.40 34.01 9.94
N ARG A 14 -20.44 34.72 8.80
CA ARG A 14 -19.91 34.20 7.52
C ARG A 14 -18.39 34.19 7.48
N THR A 15 -17.73 35.15 8.11
CA THR A 15 -16.27 35.23 8.16
C THR A 15 -15.70 34.19 9.11
N LEU A 16 -16.35 33.89 10.23
CA LEU A 16 -15.94 32.83 11.14
C LEU A 16 -16.06 31.41 10.52
N MET A 17 -17.09 31.22 9.68
CA MET A 17 -17.30 29.92 9.02
C MET A 17 -16.27 29.67 7.91
N SER A 18 -15.85 30.73 7.19
CA SER A 18 -14.80 30.64 6.17
C SER A 18 -13.40 30.41 6.78
N VAL A 19 -13.08 30.99 7.93
CA VAL A 19 -11.81 30.78 8.63
C VAL A 19 -11.72 29.38 9.21
N ALA A 20 -12.82 28.81 9.73
CA ALA A 20 -12.86 27.44 10.21
C ALA A 20 -12.69 26.40 9.08
N LEU A 21 -13.20 26.69 7.87
CA LEU A 21 -13.02 25.81 6.71
C LEU A 21 -11.57 25.84 6.20
N VAL A 22 -10.93 27.01 6.18
CA VAL A 22 -9.51 27.15 5.75
C VAL A 22 -8.57 26.48 6.76
N ALA A 23 -8.85 26.54 8.06
CA ALA A 23 -8.06 25.86 9.08
C ALA A 23 -8.17 24.32 9.00
N ALA A 24 -9.28 23.78 8.47
CA ALA A 24 -9.44 22.34 8.24
C ALA A 24 -8.66 21.82 7.02
N TYR A 25 -8.32 22.70 6.06
CA TYR A 25 -7.51 22.31 4.89
C TYR A 25 -6.00 22.40 5.12
N SER A 26 -5.54 23.05 6.18
CA SER A 26 -4.11 23.26 6.43
C SER A 26 -3.42 22.13 7.21
N SER A 27 -4.12 21.06 7.53
CA SER A 27 -3.56 19.88 8.23
C SER A 27 -3.67 18.58 7.42
N ALA A 28 -3.54 18.65 6.10
CA ALA A 28 -3.10 17.48 5.33
C ALA A 28 -1.60 17.30 5.58
N SER A 29 -1.23 16.94 6.82
CA SER A 29 0.07 16.31 7.07
C SER A 29 0.08 15.06 6.19
N ALA A 30 1.16 14.88 5.42
CA ALA A 30 1.43 13.61 4.78
C ALA A 30 1.21 12.53 5.86
N LEU A 31 0.31 11.58 5.59
CA LEU A 31 0.13 10.45 6.52
C LEU A 31 1.49 9.78 6.64
N ASP A 32 2.09 9.83 7.82
CA ASP A 32 3.28 9.05 8.09
C ASP A 32 2.92 7.59 7.90
N LEU A 33 3.63 6.91 7.01
CA LEU A 33 3.42 5.48 6.79
C LEU A 33 3.81 4.72 8.06
N PRO A 34 3.08 3.67 8.43
CA PRO A 34 3.42 2.83 9.57
C PRO A 34 4.82 2.25 9.43
N GLN A 35 5.67 2.51 10.42
CA GLN A 35 7.03 1.99 10.43
C GLN A 35 7.04 0.51 10.85
N PHE A 36 7.97 -0.23 10.27
CA PHE A 36 8.24 -1.62 10.63
C PHE A 36 9.74 -1.83 10.85
N THR A 37 10.08 -2.76 11.74
CA THR A 37 11.46 -3.18 11.98
C THR A 37 11.57 -4.67 11.70
N TRP A 38 12.45 -5.04 10.78
CA TRP A 38 12.73 -6.42 10.40
C TRP A 38 14.14 -6.84 10.78
N ASN A 39 14.26 -8.10 11.21
CA ASN A 39 15.52 -8.74 11.55
C ASN A 39 15.75 -9.94 10.63
N PRO A 40 16.50 -9.80 9.54
CA PRO A 40 16.79 -10.90 8.62
C PRO A 40 17.38 -12.13 9.33
N ALA A 41 18.30 -11.92 10.28
CA ALA A 41 18.91 -13.02 11.03
C ALA A 41 17.90 -13.87 11.83
N GLY A 42 16.77 -13.28 12.25
CA GLY A 42 15.67 -13.99 12.90
C GLY A 42 14.99 -15.03 12.02
N ALA A 43 15.09 -14.91 10.70
CA ALA A 43 14.63 -15.90 9.73
C ALA A 43 15.76 -16.76 9.14
N GLY A 44 16.96 -16.69 9.70
CA GLY A 44 18.14 -17.39 9.17
C GLY A 44 18.74 -16.74 7.92
N LEU A 45 18.41 -15.48 7.63
CA LEU A 45 18.97 -14.72 6.52
C LEU A 45 20.22 -13.95 6.95
N THR A 46 21.15 -13.78 6.02
CA THR A 46 22.41 -13.09 6.27
C THR A 46 22.25 -11.58 6.11
N GLY A 47 21.68 -10.91 7.12
CA GLY A 47 21.45 -9.46 7.08
C GLY A 47 21.35 -8.88 8.48
N THR A 48 21.39 -7.54 8.57
CA THR A 48 21.26 -6.79 9.82
C THR A 48 19.83 -6.26 10.00
N THR A 49 19.42 -6.05 11.24
CA THR A 49 18.14 -5.42 11.59
C THR A 49 18.05 -4.02 11.00
N PHE A 50 16.91 -3.65 10.44
CA PHE A 50 16.62 -2.32 9.89
C PHE A 50 15.19 -1.90 10.15
N THR A 51 14.96 -0.58 10.12
CA THR A 51 13.62 0.02 10.24
C THR A 51 13.29 0.78 8.97
N ALA A 52 12.06 0.60 8.47
CA ALA A 52 11.54 1.23 7.25
C ALA A 52 10.04 1.52 7.38
N ASP A 53 9.49 2.25 6.44
CA ASP A 53 8.06 2.48 6.29
C ASP A 53 7.54 2.15 4.87
N ASN A 54 8.46 1.96 3.92
CA ASN A 54 8.14 1.66 2.55
C ASN A 54 9.14 0.66 1.95
N ILE A 55 8.67 -0.23 1.09
CA ILE A 55 9.42 -1.26 0.38
C ILE A 55 9.34 -0.92 -1.10
N ILE A 56 10.46 -0.71 -1.75
CA ILE A 56 10.52 -0.47 -3.20
C ILE A 56 10.74 -1.81 -3.89
N VAL A 57 9.96 -2.06 -4.91
CA VAL A 57 9.98 -3.32 -5.65
C VAL A 57 10.14 -3.12 -7.15
N SER A 58 10.72 -4.11 -7.80
CA SER A 58 10.73 -4.26 -9.26
C SER A 58 9.79 -5.39 -9.64
N ASP A 59 8.94 -5.17 -10.63
CA ASP A 59 7.88 -6.06 -11.07
C ASP A 59 8.31 -6.86 -12.30
N PHE A 60 8.14 -8.17 -12.24
CA PHE A 60 8.43 -9.14 -13.29
C PHE A 60 7.25 -10.09 -13.39
N ALA A 61 6.37 -9.89 -14.37
CA ALA A 61 5.12 -10.63 -14.46
C ALA A 61 4.72 -10.98 -15.89
N THR A 62 3.86 -11.99 -16.00
CA THR A 62 3.09 -12.28 -17.20
C THR A 62 1.62 -11.94 -16.96
N VAL A 63 1.06 -11.14 -17.82
CA VAL A 63 -0.37 -10.86 -17.90
C VAL A 63 -0.95 -11.60 -19.09
N THR A 64 -1.91 -12.48 -18.86
CA THR A 64 -2.60 -13.25 -19.90
C THR A 64 -4.07 -12.85 -19.94
N PHE A 65 -4.56 -12.39 -21.07
CA PHE A 65 -5.98 -12.13 -21.26
C PHE A 65 -6.74 -13.45 -21.40
N THR A 66 -7.63 -13.71 -20.44
CA THR A 66 -8.47 -14.92 -20.39
C THR A 66 -9.76 -14.75 -21.17
N SER A 67 -10.18 -13.50 -21.39
CA SER A 67 -11.25 -13.08 -22.30
C SER A 67 -10.96 -11.67 -22.79
N GLY A 68 -11.85 -11.07 -23.59
CA GLY A 68 -11.69 -9.70 -24.07
C GLY A 68 -11.69 -8.63 -22.96
N THR A 69 -12.09 -8.97 -21.73
CA THR A 69 -12.22 -8.05 -20.60
C THR A 69 -11.58 -8.54 -19.32
N THR A 70 -11.12 -9.79 -19.23
CA THR A 70 -10.53 -10.37 -18.03
C THR A 70 -9.08 -10.81 -18.27
N PHE A 71 -8.31 -10.82 -17.20
CA PHE A 71 -6.91 -11.22 -17.22
C PHE A 71 -6.57 -12.14 -16.04
N HIS A 72 -5.51 -12.91 -16.21
CA HIS A 72 -4.73 -13.58 -15.18
C HIS A 72 -3.32 -13.02 -15.18
N GLU A 73 -2.78 -12.73 -14.01
CA GLU A 73 -1.41 -12.24 -13.83
C GLU A 73 -0.69 -13.11 -12.81
N GLU A 74 0.55 -13.46 -13.14
CA GLU A 74 1.44 -14.21 -12.25
C GLU A 74 2.86 -13.65 -12.38
N GLY A 75 3.56 -13.50 -11.24
CA GLY A 75 4.90 -12.95 -11.29
C GLY A 75 5.57 -12.80 -9.94
N TYR A 76 6.65 -12.02 -9.97
CA TYR A 76 7.49 -11.71 -8.82
C TYR A 76 7.68 -10.20 -8.68
N LEU A 77 7.64 -9.73 -7.41
CA LEU A 77 8.12 -8.40 -7.06
C LEU A 77 9.43 -8.57 -6.30
N GLY A 78 10.54 -8.29 -6.95
CA GLY A 78 11.86 -8.28 -6.31
C GLY A 78 12.02 -7.03 -5.44
N VAL A 79 12.37 -7.17 -4.17
CA VAL A 79 12.65 -6.03 -3.29
C VAL A 79 13.97 -5.40 -3.70
N SER A 80 13.92 -4.16 -4.16
CA SER A 80 15.11 -3.41 -4.62
C SER A 80 15.72 -2.54 -3.53
N SER A 81 14.91 -1.87 -2.71
CA SER A 81 15.36 -1.05 -1.59
C SER A 81 14.25 -0.86 -0.55
N PHE A 82 14.61 -0.20 0.55
CA PHE A 82 13.69 0.24 1.59
C PHE A 82 13.80 1.75 1.79
N GLN A 83 12.71 2.35 2.23
CA GLN A 83 12.67 3.78 2.57
C GLN A 83 12.18 3.99 3.99
N LEU A 84 12.62 5.09 4.60
CA LEU A 84 12.11 5.63 5.85
C LEU A 84 11.88 7.12 5.69
N SER A 85 10.63 7.56 5.85
CA SER A 85 10.23 8.95 5.65
C SER A 85 10.63 9.50 4.26
N GLY A 86 10.46 8.68 3.22
CA GLY A 86 10.75 9.00 1.82
C GLY A 86 12.23 9.03 1.45
N LYS A 87 13.12 8.53 2.31
CA LYS A 87 14.57 8.44 2.04
C LYS A 87 15.01 6.99 2.00
N ASP A 88 15.84 6.64 1.03
CA ASP A 88 16.41 5.31 0.95
C ASP A 88 17.26 5.02 2.19
N ILE A 89 17.10 3.81 2.73
CA ILE A 89 17.89 3.29 3.86
C ILE A 89 18.73 2.11 3.41
N VAL A 90 19.83 1.89 4.12
CA VAL A 90 20.69 0.72 3.91
C VAL A 90 20.17 -0.43 4.77
N ALA A 91 19.54 -1.42 4.14
CA ALA A 91 19.28 -2.72 4.75
C ALA A 91 20.50 -3.60 4.50
N GLY A 92 21.38 -3.69 5.50
CA GLY A 92 22.71 -4.31 5.34
C GLY A 92 22.62 -5.76 4.86
N GLY A 93 23.15 -6.03 3.68
CA GLY A 93 23.15 -7.32 3.00
C GLY A 93 22.05 -7.53 1.96
N LEU A 94 21.05 -6.66 1.84
CA LEU A 94 20.01 -6.79 0.82
C LEU A 94 20.61 -6.81 -0.59
N ASN A 95 20.17 -7.79 -1.40
CA ASN A 95 20.63 -8.02 -2.77
C ASN A 95 22.15 -8.23 -2.93
N SER A 96 22.81 -8.60 -1.82
CA SER A 96 24.24 -8.98 -1.84
C SER A 96 24.50 -10.27 -1.06
N THR A 97 23.91 -10.45 0.12
CA THR A 97 24.02 -11.66 0.95
C THR A 97 22.68 -12.29 1.26
N PHE A 98 21.61 -11.54 1.15
CA PHE A 98 20.21 -12.05 1.17
C PHE A 98 19.36 -11.22 0.23
N SER A 99 18.21 -11.79 -0.16
CA SER A 99 17.19 -11.09 -0.95
C SER A 99 15.81 -11.38 -0.42
N LEU A 100 14.89 -10.44 -0.68
CA LEU A 100 13.47 -10.56 -0.40
C LEU A 100 12.70 -10.41 -1.70
N TYR A 101 11.62 -11.16 -1.84
CA TYR A 101 10.75 -11.06 -3.00
C TYR A 101 9.34 -11.56 -2.69
N PHE A 102 8.37 -11.03 -3.40
CA PHE A 102 7.00 -11.53 -3.40
C PHE A 102 6.80 -12.39 -4.65
N HIS A 103 6.14 -13.53 -4.49
CA HIS A 103 5.50 -14.27 -5.58
C HIS A 103 4.02 -13.97 -5.49
N PHE A 104 3.38 -13.62 -6.58
CA PHE A 104 1.96 -13.27 -6.58
C PHE A 104 1.22 -13.87 -7.77
N THR A 105 -0.09 -14.06 -7.59
CA THR A 105 -1.05 -14.41 -8.63
C THR A 105 -2.31 -13.58 -8.45
N GLY A 106 -2.87 -13.10 -9.56
CA GLY A 106 -4.08 -12.26 -9.54
C GLY A 106 -4.96 -12.50 -10.75
N ASP A 107 -6.25 -12.31 -10.57
CA ASP A 107 -7.25 -12.31 -11.62
C ASP A 107 -8.05 -11.01 -11.54
N GLY A 108 -8.55 -10.51 -12.66
CA GLY A 108 -9.33 -9.29 -12.64
C GLY A 108 -9.91 -8.90 -13.98
N VAL A 109 -10.44 -7.68 -13.99
CA VAL A 109 -10.99 -7.03 -15.18
C VAL A 109 -10.00 -5.98 -15.67
N VAL A 110 -9.75 -5.95 -16.96
CA VAL A 110 -8.88 -4.95 -17.59
C VAL A 110 -9.43 -3.54 -17.33
N ASN A 111 -8.60 -2.66 -16.80
CA ASN A 111 -9.00 -1.33 -16.34
C ASN A 111 -10.17 -1.37 -15.32
N GLY A 112 -10.15 -2.35 -14.45
CA GLY A 112 -11.22 -2.58 -13.48
C GLY A 112 -10.73 -3.25 -12.21
N ALA A 113 -11.65 -3.85 -11.45
CA ALA A 113 -11.34 -4.46 -10.18
C ALA A 113 -10.60 -5.80 -10.32
N PHE A 114 -9.71 -6.08 -9.37
CA PHE A 114 -9.25 -7.45 -9.12
C PHE A 114 -10.40 -8.30 -8.58
N SER A 115 -10.53 -9.52 -9.05
CA SER A 115 -11.41 -10.55 -8.48
C SER A 115 -10.69 -11.44 -7.48
N SER A 116 -9.37 -11.62 -7.65
CA SER A 116 -8.48 -12.29 -6.72
C SER A 116 -7.09 -11.68 -6.78
N LEU A 117 -6.36 -11.73 -5.68
CA LEU A 117 -4.91 -11.50 -5.62
C LEU A 117 -4.39 -12.23 -4.39
N ASN A 118 -3.40 -13.09 -4.60
CA ASN A 118 -2.71 -13.79 -3.52
C ASN A 118 -1.22 -13.55 -3.66
N TYR A 119 -0.53 -13.47 -2.53
CA TYR A 119 0.92 -13.36 -2.54
C TYR A 119 1.58 -14.16 -1.42
N GLN A 120 2.86 -14.45 -1.61
CA GLN A 120 3.77 -14.99 -0.61
C GLN A 120 5.04 -14.14 -0.61
N LEU A 121 5.49 -13.70 0.57
CA LEU A 121 6.77 -13.04 0.74
C LEU A 121 7.81 -14.08 1.12
N PHE A 122 8.92 -14.11 0.40
CA PHE A 122 10.04 -14.99 0.62
C PHE A 122 11.32 -14.21 0.96
N GLY A 123 12.17 -14.84 1.77
CA GLY A 123 13.56 -14.46 1.99
C GLY A 123 14.50 -15.58 1.62
N THR A 124 15.66 -15.26 1.08
CA THR A 124 16.69 -16.23 0.69
C THR A 124 18.10 -15.68 0.94
N ASN A 125 19.07 -16.55 1.27
CA ASN A 125 20.50 -16.22 1.32
C ASN A 125 21.20 -16.30 -0.06
N ALA A 126 20.41 -16.12 -1.12
CA ALA A 126 20.90 -16.03 -2.48
C ALA A 126 20.50 -14.67 -3.08
N VAL A 127 21.06 -14.36 -4.22
CA VAL A 127 20.64 -13.21 -5.03
C VAL A 127 19.98 -13.76 -6.28
N PRO A 128 18.65 -13.92 -6.27
CA PRO A 128 17.94 -14.46 -7.43
C PRO A 128 17.99 -13.47 -8.60
N THR A 129 17.95 -14.03 -9.80
CA THR A 129 17.73 -13.26 -11.01
C THR A 129 16.28 -13.42 -11.43
N PHE A 130 15.60 -12.30 -11.60
CA PHE A 130 14.26 -12.22 -12.17
C PHE A 130 14.36 -11.93 -13.65
N GLY A 131 13.49 -12.51 -14.43
CA GLY A 131 13.44 -12.30 -15.86
C GLY A 131 12.03 -12.04 -16.37
N PRO A 132 11.93 -11.65 -17.65
CA PRO A 132 10.67 -11.34 -18.29
C PRO A 132 9.64 -12.44 -18.09
N GLY A 133 8.39 -12.03 -17.90
CA GLY A 133 7.29 -12.97 -17.76
C GLY A 133 7.26 -13.73 -16.44
N GLY A 134 7.84 -13.16 -15.37
CA GLY A 134 7.75 -13.75 -14.04
C GLY A 134 8.59 -15.03 -13.88
N THR A 135 9.77 -15.06 -14.48
CA THR A 135 10.72 -16.15 -14.26
C THR A 135 11.69 -15.81 -13.13
N ILE A 136 12.10 -16.81 -12.35
CA ILE A 136 13.09 -16.69 -11.27
C ILE A 136 14.12 -17.80 -11.39
N SER A 137 15.39 -17.45 -11.18
CA SER A 137 16.50 -18.40 -11.13
C SER A 137 17.45 -18.04 -9.98
N GLY A 138 18.18 -19.04 -9.47
CA GLY A 138 19.17 -18.83 -8.42
C GLY A 138 18.62 -18.48 -7.05
N ALA A 139 17.33 -18.70 -6.79
CA ALA A 139 16.70 -18.37 -5.50
C ALA A 139 17.18 -19.23 -4.31
N GLY A 140 17.92 -20.31 -4.56
CA GLY A 140 18.39 -21.21 -3.49
C GLY A 140 17.24 -21.89 -2.74
N ALA A 141 17.32 -21.90 -1.41
CA ALA A 141 16.27 -22.44 -0.54
C ALA A 141 15.54 -21.28 0.17
N PRO A 142 14.47 -20.73 -0.41
CA PRO A 142 13.78 -19.59 0.18
C PRO A 142 12.95 -20.01 1.41
N VAL A 143 12.84 -19.09 2.36
CA VAL A 143 11.99 -19.18 3.54
C VAL A 143 10.77 -18.29 3.34
N GLN A 144 9.57 -18.83 3.52
CA GLN A 144 8.35 -18.01 3.49
C GLN A 144 8.24 -17.18 4.77
N LEU A 145 8.13 -15.87 4.61
CA LEU A 145 8.05 -14.89 5.69
C LEU A 145 6.62 -14.42 5.95
N ALA A 146 5.82 -14.27 4.90
CA ALA A 146 4.42 -13.87 5.01
C ALA A 146 3.60 -14.38 3.82
N SER A 147 2.29 -14.24 3.94
CA SER A 147 1.34 -14.43 2.84
C SER A 147 0.14 -13.52 3.02
N GLY A 148 -0.64 -13.34 1.98
CA GLY A 148 -1.88 -12.60 2.07
C GLY A 148 -2.72 -12.72 0.82
N SER A 149 -3.93 -12.12 0.92
CA SER A 149 -4.93 -12.14 -0.14
C SER A 149 -5.60 -10.79 -0.30
N LEU A 150 -6.26 -10.60 -1.42
CA LEU A 150 -6.97 -9.39 -1.79
C LEU A 150 -8.00 -8.95 -0.74
N ILE A 151 -7.97 -7.68 -0.40
CA ILE A 151 -9.06 -6.97 0.28
C ILE A 151 -9.81 -6.11 -0.75
N SER A 152 -9.05 -5.31 -1.51
CA SER A 152 -9.57 -4.46 -2.58
C SER A 152 -8.44 -4.09 -3.53
N GLY A 153 -8.77 -3.78 -4.76
CA GLY A 153 -7.77 -3.33 -5.72
C GLY A 153 -8.33 -3.19 -7.12
N SER A 154 -7.58 -2.51 -7.96
CA SER A 154 -7.94 -2.30 -9.35
C SER A 154 -6.70 -2.16 -10.23
N THR A 155 -6.89 -2.45 -11.50
CA THR A 155 -5.96 -2.14 -12.57
C THR A 155 -6.42 -0.92 -13.34
N GLY A 156 -5.49 -0.26 -13.99
CA GLY A 156 -5.77 0.92 -14.80
C GLY A 156 -4.57 1.30 -15.66
N THR A 157 -4.59 2.51 -16.18
CA THR A 157 -3.45 3.07 -16.90
C THR A 157 -2.93 4.32 -16.20
N ILE A 158 -1.61 4.40 -16.05
CA ILE A 158 -0.89 5.56 -15.54
C ILE A 158 -0.02 6.08 -16.69
N ASN A 159 -0.29 7.30 -17.16
CA ASN A 159 0.39 7.87 -18.33
C ASN A 159 0.33 6.97 -19.59
N GLY A 160 -0.78 6.23 -19.77
CA GLY A 160 -0.96 5.33 -20.91
C GLY A 160 -0.30 3.95 -20.77
N LEU A 161 0.38 3.68 -19.66
CA LEU A 161 1.00 2.39 -19.36
C LEU A 161 0.19 1.63 -18.30
N PRO A 162 0.19 0.30 -18.32
CA PRO A 162 -0.47 -0.51 -17.32
C PRO A 162 0.02 -0.20 -15.90
N GLY A 163 -0.91 -0.20 -14.96
CA GLY A 163 -0.62 -0.04 -13.53
C GLY A 163 -1.69 -0.70 -12.70
N ALA A 164 -1.34 -1.07 -11.48
CA ALA A 164 -2.21 -1.73 -10.54
C ALA A 164 -2.03 -1.16 -9.12
N GLY A 165 -3.09 -1.18 -8.34
CA GLY A 165 -3.05 -0.88 -6.92
C GLY A 165 -3.96 -1.83 -6.15
N ALA A 166 -3.49 -2.39 -5.06
CA ALA A 166 -4.25 -3.31 -4.24
C ALA A 166 -3.98 -3.11 -2.76
N THR A 167 -5.01 -3.37 -1.95
CA THR A 167 -4.89 -3.59 -0.51
C THR A 167 -5.06 -5.07 -0.26
N VAL A 168 -4.13 -5.65 0.47
CA VAL A 168 -4.08 -7.09 0.77
C VAL A 168 -3.94 -7.33 2.26
N THR A 169 -4.38 -8.48 2.74
CA THR A 169 -4.09 -8.94 4.11
C THR A 169 -2.61 -9.22 4.27
N PHE A 170 -2.10 -9.13 5.48
CA PHE A 170 -0.73 -9.51 5.80
C PHE A 170 -0.73 -10.54 6.93
N ASN A 171 -0.39 -11.78 6.60
CA ASN A 171 -0.29 -12.89 7.54
C ASN A 171 1.19 -13.27 7.68
N ALA A 172 1.82 -12.74 8.73
CA ALA A 172 3.22 -13.03 9.02
C ALA A 172 3.39 -14.50 9.44
N ALA A 173 4.41 -15.16 8.92
CA ALA A 173 4.87 -16.41 9.49
C ALA A 173 5.40 -16.14 10.91
N ALA A 174 5.19 -17.08 11.84
CA ALA A 174 5.73 -17.00 13.19
C ALA A 174 7.27 -17.06 13.12
N SER A 175 7.92 -15.91 13.20
CA SER A 175 9.36 -15.79 13.03
C SER A 175 9.90 -14.57 13.77
N PRO A 176 11.10 -14.65 14.39
CA PRO A 176 11.81 -13.49 14.92
C PRO A 176 12.24 -12.46 13.86
N PHE A 177 11.88 -12.67 12.60
CA PHE A 177 12.07 -11.70 11.52
C PHE A 177 11.32 -10.38 11.78
N TYR A 178 10.12 -10.47 12.35
CA TYR A 178 9.29 -9.30 12.64
C TYR A 178 9.53 -8.80 14.05
N VAL A 179 10.22 -7.67 14.19
CA VAL A 179 10.56 -7.06 15.50
C VAL A 179 9.49 -6.06 15.91
N THR A 180 9.11 -5.16 15.00
CA THR A 180 8.07 -4.16 15.21
C THR A 180 7.28 -3.96 13.91
N PRO A 181 5.95 -4.00 13.98
CA PRO A 181 5.19 -4.59 15.06
C PRO A 181 5.46 -6.10 15.17
N PRO A 182 5.33 -6.71 16.36
CA PRO A 182 5.52 -8.15 16.50
C PRO A 182 4.42 -8.91 15.76
N SER A 183 4.70 -10.10 15.27
CA SER A 183 3.96 -10.90 14.28
C SER A 183 2.44 -11.08 14.44
N ALA A 184 1.86 -10.67 15.55
CA ALA A 184 0.45 -10.92 15.85
C ALA A 184 -0.50 -9.74 15.63
N THR A 185 -0.01 -8.55 15.25
CA THR A 185 -0.82 -7.33 15.17
C THR A 185 -0.66 -6.68 13.82
N PHE A 186 -1.35 -7.24 12.79
CA PHE A 186 -1.00 -6.79 11.50
C PHE A 186 -2.00 -5.98 10.74
N TYR A 187 -1.35 -4.99 10.17
CA TYR A 187 -1.81 -4.03 9.21
C TYR A 187 -2.06 -4.72 7.86
N ASN A 188 -3.00 -4.23 7.13
CA ASN A 188 -3.11 -4.52 5.72
C ASN A 188 -1.90 -3.91 5.00
N MET A 189 -1.46 -4.51 3.91
CA MET A 189 -0.49 -3.92 3.02
C MET A 189 -1.20 -3.25 1.85
N ALA A 190 -0.74 -2.05 1.49
CA ALA A 190 -1.04 -1.44 0.21
C ALA A 190 0.13 -1.70 -0.74
N LEU A 191 -0.19 -2.20 -1.91
CA LEU A 191 0.73 -2.51 -2.97
C LEU A 191 0.36 -1.68 -4.19
N THR A 192 1.35 -1.04 -4.79
CA THR A 192 1.22 -0.40 -6.10
C THR A 192 2.27 -0.97 -7.02
N SER A 193 1.87 -1.33 -8.23
CA SER A 193 2.77 -1.68 -9.32
C SER A 193 2.43 -0.79 -10.51
N PHE A 194 3.44 -0.30 -11.19
CA PHE A 194 3.27 0.49 -12.41
C PHE A 194 4.44 0.26 -13.34
N ILE A 195 4.16 0.32 -14.63
CA ILE A 195 5.18 0.31 -15.64
C ILE A 195 5.69 1.74 -15.81
N ASN A 196 6.95 1.97 -15.49
CA ASN A 196 7.61 3.26 -15.68
C ASN A 196 8.42 3.27 -16.98
N ALA A 197 9.06 4.38 -17.31
CA ALA A 197 9.88 4.50 -18.52
C ALA A 197 11.12 3.58 -18.53
N GLU A 198 11.47 2.99 -17.40
CA GLU A 198 12.57 2.04 -17.24
C GLU A 198 12.10 0.59 -17.37
N GLY A 199 10.78 0.33 -17.27
CA GLY A 199 10.19 -0.99 -17.45
C GLY A 199 10.01 -1.35 -18.91
N THR A 200 10.17 -2.60 -19.22
CA THR A 200 9.94 -3.15 -20.56
C THR A 200 8.65 -3.93 -20.59
N VAL A 201 7.77 -3.62 -21.54
CA VAL A 201 6.57 -4.41 -21.83
C VAL A 201 6.77 -5.10 -23.16
N THR A 202 6.69 -6.43 -23.15
CA THR A 202 6.73 -7.24 -24.37
C THR A 202 5.37 -7.85 -24.62
N ASN A 203 4.73 -7.47 -25.73
CA ASN A 203 3.44 -8.04 -26.12
C ASN A 203 3.59 -9.51 -26.50
N THR A 204 2.64 -10.33 -26.07
CA THR A 204 2.50 -11.74 -26.44
C THR A 204 1.22 -11.94 -27.28
N ALA A 205 0.97 -13.16 -27.75
CA ALA A 205 -0.24 -13.44 -28.51
C ALA A 205 -1.55 -13.17 -27.74
N ASN A 206 -1.52 -13.38 -26.41
CA ASN A 206 -2.71 -13.30 -25.54
C ASN A 206 -2.46 -12.42 -24.29
N GLY A 207 -1.64 -11.39 -24.38
CA GLY A 207 -1.34 -10.54 -23.23
C GLY A 207 -0.01 -9.82 -23.39
N PHE A 208 0.71 -9.68 -22.28
CA PHE A 208 2.05 -9.06 -22.27
C PHE A 208 2.88 -9.57 -21.08
N MET A 209 4.19 -9.39 -21.20
CA MET A 209 5.14 -9.61 -20.11
C MET A 209 5.68 -8.27 -19.62
N ILE A 210 5.87 -8.17 -18.32
CA ILE A 210 6.51 -7.05 -17.63
C ILE A 210 7.92 -7.49 -17.27
N ASP A 211 8.89 -6.63 -17.56
CA ASP A 211 10.28 -6.82 -17.19
C ASP A 211 10.81 -5.54 -16.52
N ASN A 212 11.03 -5.63 -15.21
CA ASN A 212 11.51 -4.54 -14.38
C ASN A 212 10.55 -3.33 -14.30
N GLY A 213 9.25 -3.56 -14.12
CA GLY A 213 8.29 -2.54 -13.71
C GLY A 213 8.63 -2.00 -12.33
N GLY A 214 8.18 -0.78 -11.99
CA GLY A 214 8.36 -0.20 -10.67
C GLY A 214 7.16 -0.44 -9.76
N GLY A 215 7.38 -0.40 -8.45
CA GLY A 215 6.30 -0.50 -7.48
C GLY A 215 6.73 -0.16 -6.07
N SER A 216 5.74 -0.03 -5.19
CA SER A 216 5.97 0.13 -3.75
C SER A 216 4.98 -0.68 -2.94
N VAL A 217 5.44 -1.11 -1.77
CA VAL A 217 4.62 -1.83 -0.79
C VAL A 217 4.83 -1.17 0.56
N HIS A 218 3.74 -0.82 1.23
CA HIS A 218 3.79 -0.28 2.58
C HIS A 218 2.66 -0.83 3.43
N PHE A 219 2.83 -0.82 4.74
CA PHE A 219 1.75 -1.17 5.65
C PHE A 219 0.73 -0.04 5.70
N ALA A 220 -0.54 -0.40 5.62
CA ALA A 220 -1.63 0.53 5.82
C ALA A 220 -2.08 0.47 7.27
N ALA A 221 -2.42 1.62 7.85
CA ALA A 221 -3.10 1.65 9.15
C ALA A 221 -4.40 0.83 9.03
N PRO A 222 -4.81 0.13 10.10
CA PRO A 222 -6.11 -0.54 10.11
C PRO A 222 -7.19 0.46 9.69
N ILE A 223 -8.01 0.09 8.72
CA ILE A 223 -9.17 0.91 8.34
C ILE A 223 -10.06 0.97 9.59
N PRO A 224 -10.37 2.15 10.15
CA PRO A 224 -11.24 2.23 11.31
C PRO A 224 -12.54 1.50 11.00
N GLU A 225 -12.92 0.55 11.87
CA GLU A 225 -14.13 -0.25 11.68
C GLU A 225 -15.37 0.65 11.55
N PRO A 226 -16.43 0.21 10.83
CA PRO A 226 -17.65 0.98 10.67
C PRO A 226 -18.22 1.50 11.99
N GLU A 227 -17.97 0.79 13.10
CA GLU A 227 -18.32 1.21 14.47
C GLU A 227 -17.64 2.51 14.89
N THR A 228 -16.39 2.74 14.49
CA THR A 228 -15.67 4.00 14.77
C THR A 228 -16.33 5.18 14.06
N TYR A 229 -16.77 4.99 12.80
CA TYR A 229 -17.53 6.02 12.09
C TYR A 229 -18.92 6.21 12.70
N ALA A 230 -19.59 5.13 13.14
CA ALA A 230 -20.88 5.19 13.81
C ALA A 230 -20.78 5.95 15.14
N LEU A 231 -19.75 5.70 15.94
CA LEU A 231 -19.48 6.42 17.20
C LEU A 231 -19.15 7.90 16.94
N MET A 232 -18.38 8.20 15.93
CA MET A 232 -18.09 9.58 15.54
C MET A 232 -19.35 10.31 15.10
N MET A 233 -20.18 9.70 14.27
CA MET A 233 -21.47 10.26 13.86
C MET A 233 -22.44 10.42 15.02
N ALA A 234 -22.49 9.45 15.93
CA ALA A 234 -23.28 9.54 17.15
C ALA A 234 -22.81 10.68 18.05
N GLY A 235 -21.49 10.84 18.23
CA GLY A 235 -20.89 11.94 18.99
C GLY A 235 -21.24 13.31 18.39
N LEU A 236 -21.10 13.47 17.07
CA LEU A 236 -21.50 14.69 16.36
C LEU A 236 -23.01 14.96 16.48
N GLY A 237 -23.83 13.91 16.44
CA GLY A 237 -25.29 13.99 16.63
C GLY A 237 -25.64 14.53 18.03
N VAL A 238 -25.01 14.02 19.08
CA VAL A 238 -25.22 14.48 20.46
C VAL A 238 -24.81 15.94 20.64
N VAL A 239 -23.64 16.32 20.10
CA VAL A 239 -23.17 17.72 20.16
C VAL A 239 -24.11 18.65 19.40
N GLY A 240 -24.57 18.26 18.22
CA GLY A 240 -25.53 19.04 17.43
C GLY A 240 -26.89 19.20 18.15
N PHE A 241 -27.38 18.13 18.80
CA PHE A 241 -28.61 18.18 19.61
C PHE A 241 -28.48 19.12 20.81
N MET A 242 -27.34 19.06 21.53
CA MET A 242 -27.08 19.95 22.68
C MET A 242 -26.96 21.43 22.25
N ALA A 243 -26.30 21.69 21.11
CA ALA A 243 -26.19 23.03 20.56
C ALA A 243 -27.54 23.63 20.15
N ARG A 244 -28.46 22.79 19.62
CA ARG A 244 -29.81 23.20 19.28
C ARG A 244 -30.66 23.56 20.52
N ARG A 245 -30.52 22.77 21.60
CA ARG A 245 -31.23 23.04 22.86
C ARG A 245 -30.83 24.36 23.50
N ARG A 246 -29.56 24.76 23.44
CA ARG A 246 -29.05 26.04 23.95
C ARG A 246 -29.56 27.26 23.19
N LYS A 247 -30.05 27.11 21.97
CA LYS A 247 -30.63 28.21 21.18
C LYS A 247 -32.15 28.37 21.43
N ALA A 248 -32.79 27.39 22.02
CA ALA A 248 -34.23 27.38 22.31
C ALA A 248 -34.57 27.77 23.73
N ALA A 249 -33.58 28.03 24.56
CA ALA A 249 -33.68 28.64 25.91
C ALA A 249 -33.09 30.07 25.84
#